data_58f36e4c4d762d4a4febd7d12c23afb0
#
_entry.id   58f36e4c4d762d4a4febd7d12c23afb0
#
_cell.length_a   1.000
_cell.length_b   1.000
_cell.length_c   1.000
_cell.angle_alpha   90.00
_cell.angle_beta   90.00
_cell.angle_gamma   90.00
#
_symmetry.space_group_name_H-M   'P 1'
#
loop_
_entity.id
_entity.type
_entity.pdbx_description
1 polymer ?
#
loop_
_entity_poly.entity_id
_entity_poly.type
_entity_poly.pdbx_seq_one_letter_code
_entity_poly.pdbx_strand_id
1 'polypeptide(L)'
;NSCVKLFEEIPIQIKKNLSRLSISGTSGTLVPCQSNGVSLGNAIPYNEACTSNSKKLNLIAGDDTFLNNPYSSLAKAIELIETFGEDILLRHQSDWLSGWFLNDWSHGEEGNNVKLGWNIINKSWPESFEAYSLKKSIPVIKKSGSILGEINQSIANLLGTSEQLLVISGTTDSNAAFIAAQVKENEGLTILGTTIVLKKIIQKTFCYPGITMHRVNGDWICGGSSNAGCGILSKFFSDSEIKELSQQINPRKKTNLNYLPLNSPGERFPTDDPYLKPIIKPRPVSDALFLHGLLEGLANIELKGWQKLKNLSGYFPKK
;
A
#
# COMPACT_ATOMS: atom_id res chain seq x y z
N ASN A 1 -18.32 -5.21 13.50
CA ASN A 1 -19.58 -5.69 12.87
C ASN A 1 -19.37 -6.33 11.49
N SER A 2 -18.55 -5.77 10.58
CA SER A 2 -18.36 -6.34 9.23
C SER A 2 -17.69 -7.72 9.25
N CYS A 3 -16.68 -7.93 10.10
CA CYS A 3 -16.03 -9.25 10.23
C CYS A 3 -17.02 -10.30 10.76
N VAL A 4 -17.84 -9.94 11.75
CA VAL A 4 -18.87 -10.87 12.30
C VAL A 4 -19.84 -11.28 11.21
N LYS A 5 -20.36 -10.32 10.42
CA LYS A 5 -21.25 -10.59 9.29
C LYS A 5 -20.64 -11.50 8.25
N LEU A 6 -19.36 -11.28 7.90
CA LEU A 6 -18.63 -12.17 6.98
C LEU A 6 -18.56 -13.62 7.50
N PHE A 7 -18.30 -13.77 8.80
CA PHE A 7 -18.27 -15.10 9.42
C PHE A 7 -19.66 -15.74 9.51
N GLU A 8 -20.74 -14.96 9.66
CA GLU A 8 -22.12 -15.48 9.63
C GLU A 8 -22.45 -16.14 8.29
N GLU A 9 -21.92 -15.65 7.17
CA GLU A 9 -22.11 -16.20 5.84
C GLU A 9 -21.31 -17.50 5.59
N ILE A 10 -20.30 -17.82 6.40
CA ILE A 10 -19.48 -19.02 6.23
C ILE A 10 -20.18 -20.23 6.86
N PRO A 11 -20.36 -21.34 6.13
CA PRO A 11 -20.94 -22.56 6.68
C PRO A 11 -20.20 -23.06 7.94
N ILE A 12 -20.94 -23.53 8.94
CA ILE A 12 -20.38 -23.90 10.25
C ILE A 12 -19.30 -25.00 10.14
N GLN A 13 -19.44 -25.94 9.19
CA GLN A 13 -18.45 -27.00 8.96
C GLN A 13 -17.12 -26.41 8.48
N ILE A 14 -17.15 -25.35 7.67
CA ILE A 14 -15.95 -24.64 7.22
C ILE A 14 -15.33 -23.87 8.40
N LYS A 15 -16.14 -23.12 9.14
CA LYS A 15 -15.68 -22.33 10.30
C LYS A 15 -14.93 -23.19 11.32
N LYS A 16 -15.45 -24.36 11.66
CA LYS A 16 -14.85 -25.27 12.63
C LYS A 16 -13.51 -25.88 12.14
N ASN A 17 -13.32 -25.96 10.83
CA ASN A 17 -12.11 -26.50 10.21
C ASN A 17 -11.09 -25.42 9.81
N LEU A 18 -11.37 -24.13 10.07
CA LEU A 18 -10.40 -23.07 9.86
C LEU A 18 -9.22 -23.27 10.82
N SER A 19 -8.02 -23.36 10.28
CA SER A 19 -6.78 -23.51 11.05
C SER A 19 -5.97 -22.24 11.13
N ARG A 20 -6.14 -21.32 10.16
CA ARG A 20 -5.39 -20.07 10.07
C ARG A 20 -6.25 -18.94 9.54
N LEU A 21 -6.02 -17.74 10.09
CA LEU A 21 -6.64 -16.49 9.67
C LEU A 21 -5.56 -15.44 9.47
N SER A 22 -5.62 -14.72 8.37
CA SER A 22 -4.71 -13.60 8.08
C SER A 22 -5.52 -12.43 7.52
N ILE A 23 -5.10 -11.21 7.82
CA ILE A 23 -5.79 -9.99 7.40
C ILE A 23 -4.86 -9.16 6.52
N SER A 24 -5.28 -8.89 5.29
CA SER A 24 -4.68 -7.86 4.47
C SER A 24 -5.52 -6.60 4.52
N GLY A 25 -4.88 -5.46 4.63
CA GLY A 25 -5.56 -4.17 4.72
C GLY A 25 -4.89 -3.09 3.88
N THR A 26 -5.56 -1.95 3.75
CA THR A 26 -5.02 -0.80 3.04
C THR A 26 -3.75 -0.29 3.71
N SER A 27 -2.70 -0.10 2.91
CA SER A 27 -1.42 0.37 3.42
C SER A 27 -1.48 1.83 3.84
N GLY A 28 -1.34 2.10 5.14
CA GLY A 28 -1.26 3.47 5.67
C GLY A 28 -2.56 4.02 6.25
N THR A 29 -3.62 3.21 6.37
CA THR A 29 -4.79 3.55 7.20
C THR A 29 -4.46 3.33 8.66
N LEU A 30 -4.53 4.36 9.50
CA LEU A 30 -4.09 4.33 10.89
C LEU A 30 -5.27 4.53 11.85
N VAL A 31 -5.33 3.71 12.89
CA VAL A 31 -6.38 3.68 13.92
C VAL A 31 -5.78 4.08 15.26
N PRO A 32 -6.28 5.14 15.94
CA PRO A 32 -5.95 5.43 17.34
C PRO A 32 -6.78 4.53 18.25
N CYS A 33 -6.16 3.84 19.18
CA CYS A 33 -6.91 3.03 20.15
C CYS A 33 -6.26 3.01 21.53
N GLN A 34 -7.04 2.64 22.53
CA GLN A 34 -6.57 2.34 23.87
C GLN A 34 -5.82 1.00 23.90
N SER A 35 -5.14 0.70 24.99
CA SER A 35 -4.43 -0.58 25.20
C SER A 35 -5.34 -1.81 25.09
N ASN A 36 -6.62 -1.67 25.36
CA ASN A 36 -7.65 -2.70 25.22
C ASN A 36 -8.31 -2.71 23.82
N GLY A 37 -7.77 -1.96 22.86
CA GLY A 37 -8.23 -1.91 21.48
C GLY A 37 -9.46 -1.05 21.20
N VAL A 38 -10.05 -0.42 22.22
CA VAL A 38 -11.18 0.51 22.01
C VAL A 38 -10.68 1.69 21.19
N SER A 39 -11.30 1.92 20.02
CA SER A 39 -10.96 3.06 19.17
C SER A 39 -11.32 4.38 19.85
N LEU A 40 -10.39 5.34 19.81
CA LEU A 40 -10.56 6.69 20.37
C LEU A 40 -11.24 7.65 19.40
N GLY A 41 -11.29 7.28 18.12
CA GLY A 41 -11.88 8.08 17.06
C GLY A 41 -11.90 7.33 15.73
N ASN A 42 -12.21 8.04 14.66
CA ASN A 42 -12.17 7.47 13.32
C ASN A 42 -10.74 7.15 12.90
N ALA A 43 -10.56 6.08 12.13
CA ALA A 43 -9.32 5.81 11.45
C ALA A 43 -9.04 6.92 10.41
N ILE A 44 -7.79 7.34 10.27
CA ILE A 44 -7.37 8.20 9.17
C ILE A 44 -7.01 7.31 7.98
N PRO A 45 -7.78 7.36 6.87
CA PRO A 45 -7.56 6.47 5.73
C PRO A 45 -6.27 6.79 4.97
N TYR A 46 -5.77 5.83 4.20
CA TYR A 46 -4.50 5.91 3.48
C TYR A 46 -4.41 7.09 2.50
N ASN A 47 -5.53 7.51 1.93
CA ASN A 47 -5.65 8.59 0.94
C ASN A 47 -6.01 9.95 1.54
N GLU A 48 -6.05 10.07 2.86
CA GLU A 48 -6.23 11.34 3.55
C GLU A 48 -4.88 11.96 3.91
N ALA A 49 -4.73 13.25 3.62
CA ALA A 49 -3.52 14.01 3.89
C ALA A 49 -3.60 14.71 5.25
N CYS A 50 -2.56 14.57 6.07
CA CYS A 50 -2.38 15.29 7.34
C CYS A 50 -1.33 16.37 7.16
N THR A 51 -1.75 17.63 7.11
CA THR A 51 -0.87 18.78 6.83
C THR A 51 -0.70 19.72 8.02
N SER A 52 -1.53 19.58 9.07
CA SER A 52 -1.58 20.47 10.23
C SER A 52 -0.21 20.54 10.96
N ASN A 53 0.52 19.44 10.99
CA ASN A 53 1.77 19.28 11.73
C ASN A 53 2.99 19.11 10.82
N SER A 54 3.01 19.74 9.64
CA SER A 54 4.07 19.57 8.62
C SER A 54 5.48 19.93 9.15
N LYS A 55 5.62 20.92 10.03
CA LYS A 55 6.90 21.27 10.67
C LYS A 55 7.43 20.14 11.56
N LYS A 56 6.54 19.53 12.36
CA LYS A 56 6.89 18.39 13.24
C LYS A 56 7.24 17.16 12.40
N LEU A 57 6.48 16.92 11.32
CA LEU A 57 6.77 15.86 10.37
C LEU A 57 8.17 16.00 9.76
N ASN A 58 8.53 17.19 9.28
CA ASN A 58 9.86 17.48 8.72
C ASN A 58 10.99 17.21 9.73
N LEU A 59 10.79 17.58 11.01
CA LEU A 59 11.80 17.36 12.07
C LEU A 59 11.99 15.87 12.38
N ILE A 60 10.92 15.08 12.35
CA ILE A 60 10.97 13.64 12.67
C ILE A 60 11.45 12.82 11.47
N ALA A 61 10.95 13.10 10.28
CA ALA A 61 11.27 12.37 9.05
C ALA A 61 12.62 12.78 8.45
N GLY A 62 13.10 14.00 8.72
CA GLY A 62 14.33 14.53 8.11
C GLY A 62 14.28 14.51 6.59
N ASP A 63 15.35 14.04 5.97
CA ASP A 63 15.50 13.95 4.51
C ASP A 63 14.78 12.73 3.88
N ASP A 64 14.08 11.91 4.68
CA ASP A 64 13.32 10.78 4.16
C ASP A 64 12.04 11.26 3.47
N THR A 65 12.11 11.44 2.15
CA THR A 65 10.99 11.93 1.33
C THR A 65 9.77 10.99 1.35
N PHE A 66 9.96 9.71 1.67
CA PHE A 66 8.87 8.75 1.78
C PHE A 66 8.07 8.95 3.07
N LEU A 67 8.77 9.22 4.18
CA LEU A 67 8.14 9.52 5.47
C LEU A 67 7.67 10.98 5.54
N ASN A 68 8.44 11.90 4.98
CA ASN A 68 8.12 13.34 4.91
C ASN A 68 7.06 13.63 3.84
N ASN A 69 5.92 12.98 3.99
CA ASN A 69 4.80 13.05 3.06
C ASN A 69 3.50 13.14 3.86
N PRO A 70 2.58 14.08 3.55
CA PRO A 70 1.34 14.24 4.30
C PRO A 70 0.42 13.02 4.27
N TYR A 71 0.60 12.10 3.32
CA TYR A 71 -0.13 10.83 3.25
C TYR A 71 0.56 9.69 4.00
N SER A 72 1.75 9.90 4.58
CA SER A 72 2.45 8.87 5.34
C SER A 72 1.70 8.51 6.62
N SER A 73 1.92 7.30 7.14
CA SER A 73 1.37 6.93 8.45
C SER A 73 2.04 7.72 9.57
N LEU A 74 3.26 8.22 9.35
CA LEU A 74 3.93 9.10 10.31
C LEU A 74 3.21 10.44 10.46
N ALA A 75 2.78 11.07 9.35
CA ALA A 75 1.98 12.30 9.39
C ALA A 75 0.67 12.10 10.16
N LYS A 76 -0.02 10.98 9.92
CA LYS A 76 -1.24 10.60 10.64
C LYS A 76 -0.99 10.33 12.13
N ALA A 77 0.13 9.66 12.44
CA ALA A 77 0.52 9.39 13.82
C ALA A 77 0.71 10.66 14.63
N ILE A 78 1.39 11.66 14.04
CA ILE A 78 1.58 12.96 14.67
C ILE A 78 0.23 13.65 14.91
N GLU A 79 -0.66 13.66 13.92
CA GLU A 79 -2.01 14.25 14.04
C GLU A 79 -2.82 13.58 15.16
N LEU A 80 -2.79 12.25 15.23
CA LEU A 80 -3.53 11.47 16.21
C LEU A 80 -2.97 11.68 17.63
N ILE A 81 -1.66 11.77 17.80
CA ILE A 81 -1.06 12.05 19.10
C ILE A 81 -1.38 13.47 19.58
N GLU A 82 -1.34 14.47 18.70
CA GLU A 82 -1.78 15.83 19.02
C GLU A 82 -3.25 15.90 19.42
N THR A 83 -4.08 15.02 18.85
CA THR A 83 -5.51 14.99 19.12
C THR A 83 -5.86 14.24 20.40
N PHE A 84 -5.24 13.08 20.64
CA PHE A 84 -5.65 12.15 21.72
C PHE A 84 -4.63 11.99 22.85
N GLY A 85 -3.45 12.65 22.74
CA GLY A 85 -2.35 12.51 23.69
C GLY A 85 -1.43 11.33 23.39
N GLU A 86 -0.41 11.16 24.24
CA GLU A 86 0.68 10.21 24.04
C GLU A 86 0.38 8.78 24.52
N ASP A 87 -0.66 8.62 25.36
CA ASP A 87 -1.02 7.32 25.96
C ASP A 87 -2.02 6.55 25.09
N ILE A 88 -1.76 6.50 23.78
CA ILE A 88 -2.57 5.79 22.79
C ILE A 88 -1.73 4.76 22.05
N LEU A 89 -2.39 3.74 21.51
CA LEU A 89 -1.79 2.85 20.54
C LEU A 89 -2.14 3.29 19.14
N LEU A 90 -1.14 3.28 18.26
CA LEU A 90 -1.27 3.55 16.83
C LEU A 90 -1.15 2.23 16.06
N ARG A 91 -2.24 1.78 15.45
CA ARG A 91 -2.29 0.50 14.74
C ARG A 91 -2.78 0.70 13.32
N HIS A 92 -2.11 0.09 12.36
CA HIS A 92 -2.69 0.01 11.03
C HIS A 92 -3.99 -0.80 11.06
N GLN A 93 -4.90 -0.55 10.14
CA GLN A 93 -6.22 -1.19 10.12
C GLN A 93 -6.15 -2.72 10.23
N SER A 94 -5.25 -3.36 9.47
CA SER A 94 -5.04 -4.82 9.54
C SER A 94 -4.49 -5.28 10.89
N ASP A 95 -3.57 -4.50 11.47
CA ASP A 95 -2.98 -4.80 12.77
C ASP A 95 -4.03 -4.64 13.87
N TRP A 96 -4.87 -3.60 13.79
CA TRP A 96 -5.97 -3.40 14.73
C TRP A 96 -6.99 -4.54 14.68
N LEU A 97 -7.35 -5.01 13.47
CA LEU A 97 -8.25 -6.15 13.30
C LEU A 97 -7.60 -7.45 13.80
N SER A 98 -6.32 -7.69 13.54
CA SER A 98 -5.59 -8.83 14.09
C SER A 98 -5.59 -8.79 15.61
N GLY A 99 -5.40 -7.61 16.20
CA GLY A 99 -5.51 -7.38 17.64
C GLY A 99 -6.89 -7.73 18.20
N TRP A 100 -7.97 -7.42 17.47
CA TRP A 100 -9.32 -7.78 17.87
C TRP A 100 -9.51 -9.31 17.92
N PHE A 101 -8.99 -10.05 16.94
CA PHE A 101 -9.07 -11.52 16.96
C PHE A 101 -8.27 -12.14 18.11
N LEU A 102 -7.17 -11.52 18.53
CA LEU A 102 -6.29 -11.99 19.60
C LEU A 102 -6.68 -11.47 20.98
N ASN A 103 -7.45 -10.38 21.06
CA ASN A 103 -7.60 -9.50 22.23
C ASN A 103 -6.21 -8.98 22.72
N ASP A 104 -5.30 -8.70 21.77
CA ASP A 104 -3.96 -8.16 21.99
C ASP A 104 -3.54 -7.23 20.85
N TRP A 105 -3.37 -5.95 21.14
CA TRP A 105 -2.97 -4.91 20.19
C TRP A 105 -1.49 -4.54 20.28
N SER A 106 -0.65 -5.40 20.85
CA SER A 106 0.78 -5.12 20.98
C SER A 106 1.56 -5.19 19.66
N HIS A 107 1.07 -5.90 18.66
CA HIS A 107 1.78 -6.24 17.45
C HIS A 107 1.40 -5.40 16.23
N GLY A 108 2.34 -5.28 15.27
CA GLY A 108 2.12 -4.70 13.95
C GLY A 108 2.96 -5.41 12.87
N GLU A 109 2.46 -5.41 11.65
CA GLU A 109 3.10 -6.07 10.52
C GLU A 109 4.18 -5.17 9.89
N GLU A 110 5.34 -5.77 9.55
CA GLU A 110 6.53 -5.03 9.11
C GLU A 110 6.29 -4.15 7.88
N GLY A 111 5.58 -4.62 6.86
CA GLY A 111 5.38 -3.90 5.60
C GLY A 111 4.43 -2.71 5.72
N ASN A 112 3.37 -2.82 6.53
CA ASN A 112 2.49 -1.70 6.84
C ASN A 112 3.24 -0.60 7.60
N ASN A 113 4.08 -0.99 8.55
CA ASN A 113 4.75 -0.08 9.45
C ASN A 113 5.94 0.65 8.81
N VAL A 114 6.37 0.29 7.60
CA VAL A 114 7.33 1.08 6.81
C VAL A 114 6.84 2.53 6.61
N LYS A 115 5.54 2.73 6.35
CA LYS A 115 4.96 4.08 6.21
C LYS A 115 4.88 4.87 7.53
N LEU A 116 4.98 4.17 8.66
CA LEU A 116 5.04 4.78 9.98
C LEU A 116 6.48 5.13 10.38
N GLY A 117 7.48 4.54 9.71
CA GLY A 117 8.90 4.78 9.96
C GLY A 117 9.70 3.53 10.29
N TRP A 118 9.10 2.33 10.28
CA TRP A 118 9.86 1.11 10.49
C TRP A 118 10.88 0.87 9.39
N ASN A 119 12.16 0.83 9.75
CA ASN A 119 13.22 0.43 8.82
C ASN A 119 13.25 -1.10 8.73
N ILE A 120 12.67 -1.64 7.67
CA ILE A 120 12.53 -3.08 7.47
C ILE A 120 13.90 -3.78 7.23
N ILE A 121 14.92 -3.04 6.78
CA ILE A 121 16.27 -3.54 6.54
C ILE A 121 17.02 -3.67 7.85
N ASN A 122 17.09 -2.57 8.61
CA ASN A 122 17.82 -2.49 9.88
C ASN A 122 17.00 -3.02 11.06
N LYS A 123 15.71 -3.28 10.87
CA LYS A 123 14.75 -3.73 11.89
C LYS A 123 14.72 -2.80 13.11
N SER A 124 14.61 -1.52 12.85
CA SER A 124 14.61 -0.48 13.87
C SER A 124 13.60 0.62 13.59
N TRP A 125 13.14 1.27 14.63
CA TRP A 125 12.43 2.53 14.55
C TRP A 125 13.41 3.70 14.54
N PRO A 126 13.06 4.87 13.97
CA PRO A 126 13.90 6.05 14.02
C PRO A 126 14.18 6.48 15.48
N GLU A 127 15.41 6.88 15.76
CA GLU A 127 15.80 7.39 17.08
C GLU A 127 14.99 8.63 17.49
N SER A 128 14.59 9.45 16.52
CA SER A 128 13.72 10.60 16.71
C SER A 128 12.39 10.27 17.39
N PHE A 129 11.90 9.02 17.28
CA PHE A 129 10.63 8.61 17.91
C PHE A 129 10.64 8.69 19.43
N GLU A 130 11.80 8.55 20.04
CA GLU A 130 11.96 8.71 21.50
C GLU A 130 11.79 10.19 21.91
N ALA A 131 12.42 11.09 21.17
CA ALA A 131 12.36 12.53 21.44
C ALA A 131 10.95 13.14 21.22
N TYR A 132 10.11 12.49 20.40
CA TYR A 132 8.78 12.97 20.04
C TYR A 132 7.65 12.11 20.60
N SER A 133 7.92 11.31 21.66
CA SER A 133 6.93 10.50 22.39
C SER A 133 6.16 9.47 21.55
N LEU A 134 6.69 9.11 20.38
CA LEU A 134 6.06 8.11 19.49
C LEU A 134 6.31 6.67 19.96
N LYS A 135 7.37 6.44 20.74
CA LYS A 135 7.85 5.10 21.11
C LYS A 135 6.84 4.25 21.88
N LYS A 136 6.01 4.87 22.70
CA LYS A 136 4.99 4.17 23.50
C LYS A 136 3.78 3.73 22.66
N SER A 137 3.51 4.44 21.56
CA SER A 137 2.32 4.26 20.73
C SER A 137 2.53 3.23 19.62
N ILE A 138 3.78 2.94 19.23
CA ILE A 138 4.12 2.05 18.11
C ILE A 138 4.07 0.57 18.50
N PRO A 139 3.82 -0.34 17.53
CA PRO A 139 3.74 -1.77 17.80
C PRO A 139 5.11 -2.46 17.89
N VAL A 140 5.12 -3.65 18.51
CA VAL A 140 6.16 -4.65 18.33
C VAL A 140 6.02 -5.27 16.94
N ILE A 141 7.05 -5.14 16.11
CA ILE A 141 6.96 -5.56 14.70
C ILE A 141 7.09 -7.07 14.54
N LYS A 142 6.19 -7.62 13.75
CA LYS A 142 6.18 -9.01 13.30
C LYS A 142 6.33 -9.09 11.79
N LYS A 143 7.01 -10.13 11.30
CA LYS A 143 7.12 -10.39 9.86
C LYS A 143 5.78 -10.85 9.31
N SER A 144 5.47 -10.49 8.06
CA SER A 144 4.37 -11.11 7.30
C SER A 144 4.45 -12.64 7.38
N GLY A 145 3.32 -13.29 7.59
CA GLY A 145 3.22 -14.76 7.71
C GLY A 145 3.62 -15.35 9.07
N SER A 146 4.08 -14.55 10.04
CA SER A 146 4.37 -15.03 11.40
C SER A 146 3.09 -15.35 12.17
N ILE A 147 3.12 -16.40 12.95
CA ILE A 147 2.05 -16.70 13.92
C ILE A 147 2.07 -15.61 15.00
N LEU A 148 0.94 -14.95 15.22
CA LEU A 148 0.75 -13.97 16.29
C LEU A 148 0.26 -14.63 17.57
N GLY A 149 -0.62 -15.62 17.46
CA GLY A 149 -1.21 -16.35 18.57
C GLY A 149 -2.44 -17.14 18.13
N GLU A 150 -3.08 -17.80 19.09
CA GLU A 150 -4.40 -18.38 18.90
C GLU A 150 -5.47 -17.30 19.03
N ILE A 151 -6.60 -17.49 18.37
CA ILE A 151 -7.75 -16.60 18.47
C ILE A 151 -8.23 -16.53 19.93
N ASN A 152 -8.64 -15.34 20.37
CA ASN A 152 -9.24 -15.20 21.69
C ASN A 152 -10.51 -16.07 21.83
N GLN A 153 -10.66 -16.77 22.93
CA GLN A 153 -11.76 -17.70 23.17
C GLN A 153 -13.15 -17.07 23.00
N SER A 154 -13.34 -15.86 23.51
CA SER A 154 -14.63 -15.15 23.39
C SER A 154 -14.94 -14.82 21.92
N ILE A 155 -13.92 -14.48 21.14
CA ILE A 155 -14.08 -14.20 19.71
C ILE A 155 -14.30 -15.49 18.92
N ALA A 156 -13.60 -16.57 19.23
CA ALA A 156 -13.83 -17.87 18.63
C ALA A 156 -15.27 -18.35 18.82
N ASN A 157 -15.80 -18.22 20.04
CA ASN A 157 -17.19 -18.53 20.37
C ASN A 157 -18.18 -17.63 19.61
N LEU A 158 -17.92 -16.32 19.55
CA LEU A 158 -18.74 -15.35 18.80
C LEU A 158 -18.83 -15.71 17.31
N LEU A 159 -17.73 -16.15 16.72
CA LEU A 159 -17.63 -16.44 15.28
C LEU A 159 -17.98 -17.89 14.93
N GLY A 160 -18.04 -18.79 15.91
CA GLY A 160 -18.28 -20.22 15.74
C GLY A 160 -17.09 -20.95 15.12
N THR A 161 -15.86 -20.50 15.39
CA THR A 161 -14.61 -21.14 14.93
C THR A 161 -14.00 -22.05 15.99
N SER A 162 -12.93 -22.76 15.65
CA SER A 162 -12.09 -23.46 16.63
C SER A 162 -11.32 -22.43 17.47
N GLU A 163 -11.15 -22.72 18.77
CA GLU A 163 -10.27 -21.95 19.67
C GLU A 163 -8.78 -22.10 19.31
N GLN A 164 -8.42 -23.13 18.52
CA GLN A 164 -7.08 -23.37 18.01
C GLN A 164 -6.80 -22.64 16.68
N LEU A 165 -7.72 -21.80 16.21
CA LEU A 165 -7.52 -20.98 15.02
C LEU A 165 -6.34 -20.01 15.22
N LEU A 166 -5.29 -20.18 14.43
CA LEU A 166 -4.11 -19.32 14.50
C LEU A 166 -4.32 -18.02 13.75
N VAL A 167 -4.08 -16.91 14.40
CA VAL A 167 -4.03 -15.58 13.76
C VAL A 167 -2.61 -15.35 13.25
N ILE A 168 -2.51 -15.08 11.97
CA ILE A 168 -1.25 -14.91 11.25
C ILE A 168 -1.07 -13.43 10.91
N SER A 169 0.13 -12.89 11.12
CA SER A 169 0.49 -11.55 10.66
C SER A 169 0.26 -11.45 9.15
N GLY A 170 -0.61 -10.55 8.74
CA GLY A 170 -0.99 -10.37 7.35
C GLY A 170 0.02 -9.56 6.56
N THR A 171 -0.50 -8.74 5.66
CA THR A 171 0.31 -7.81 4.86
C THR A 171 -0.58 -6.72 4.28
N THR A 172 -0.01 -5.82 3.46
CA THR A 172 -0.81 -4.82 2.75
C THR A 172 -1.60 -5.45 1.60
N ASP A 173 -2.74 -4.84 1.22
CA ASP A 173 -3.55 -5.23 0.06
C ASP A 173 -2.72 -5.41 -1.22
N SER A 174 -1.82 -4.48 -1.47
CA SER A 174 -0.93 -4.48 -2.62
C SER A 174 0.12 -5.62 -2.58
N ASN A 175 0.57 -6.04 -1.39
CA ASN A 175 1.45 -7.20 -1.23
C ASN A 175 0.66 -8.51 -1.31
N ALA A 176 -0.58 -8.53 -0.79
CA ALA A 176 -1.48 -9.66 -0.95
C ALA A 176 -1.78 -9.93 -2.43
N ALA A 177 -2.01 -8.89 -3.24
CA ALA A 177 -2.15 -9.00 -4.68
C ALA A 177 -0.89 -9.59 -5.35
N PHE A 178 0.30 -9.19 -4.87
CA PHE A 178 1.57 -9.76 -5.35
C PHE A 178 1.68 -11.26 -5.04
N ILE A 179 1.31 -11.67 -3.82
CA ILE A 179 1.27 -13.10 -3.43
C ILE A 179 0.27 -13.87 -4.31
N ALA A 180 -0.93 -13.33 -4.50
CA ALA A 180 -1.98 -13.96 -5.30
C ALA A 180 -1.57 -14.15 -6.77
N ALA A 181 -0.76 -13.24 -7.31
CA ALA A 181 -0.22 -13.33 -8.67
C ALA A 181 0.88 -14.41 -8.81
N GLN A 182 1.37 -14.99 -7.71
CA GLN A 182 2.40 -16.04 -7.68
C GLN A 182 3.65 -15.68 -8.51
N VAL A 183 4.05 -14.41 -8.44
CA VAL A 183 5.21 -13.87 -9.18
C VAL A 183 6.47 -14.61 -8.78
N LYS A 184 7.20 -15.13 -9.77
CA LYS A 184 8.46 -15.84 -9.58
C LYS A 184 9.65 -14.87 -9.71
N GLU A 185 10.80 -15.35 -9.28
CA GLU A 185 12.07 -14.72 -9.57
C GLU A 185 12.18 -14.47 -11.09
N ASN A 186 12.67 -13.42 -11.58
CA ASN A 186 12.70 -13.00 -12.99
C ASN A 186 11.36 -12.61 -13.63
N GLU A 187 10.26 -12.65 -12.90
CA GLU A 187 8.98 -12.09 -13.34
C GLU A 187 8.74 -10.72 -12.69
N GLY A 188 7.83 -9.96 -13.29
CA GLY A 188 7.38 -8.69 -12.78
C GLY A 188 5.85 -8.62 -12.74
N LEU A 189 5.32 -7.84 -11.82
CA LEU A 189 3.89 -7.58 -11.72
C LEU A 189 3.63 -6.11 -12.00
N THR A 190 2.82 -5.83 -13.01
CA THR A 190 2.21 -4.52 -13.24
C THR A 190 0.76 -4.55 -12.77
N ILE A 191 0.41 -3.68 -11.85
CA ILE A 191 -0.97 -3.46 -11.42
C ILE A 191 -1.46 -2.17 -12.08
N LEU A 192 -2.43 -2.29 -12.97
CA LEU A 192 -3.07 -1.18 -13.67
C LEU A 192 -4.39 -0.83 -12.97
N GLY A 193 -4.32 0.08 -12.02
CA GLY A 193 -5.46 0.64 -11.33
C GLY A 193 -5.62 2.14 -11.64
N THR A 194 -6.16 2.90 -10.70
CA THR A 194 -6.14 4.38 -10.74
C THR A 194 -4.72 4.90 -10.93
N THR A 195 -3.74 4.19 -10.38
CA THR A 195 -2.29 4.40 -10.54
C THR A 195 -1.63 3.13 -11.08
N ILE A 196 -0.42 3.27 -11.66
CA ILE A 196 0.39 2.14 -12.09
C ILE A 196 1.32 1.76 -10.93
N VAL A 197 1.32 0.47 -10.56
CA VAL A 197 2.26 -0.07 -9.56
C VAL A 197 3.06 -1.19 -10.19
N LEU A 198 4.38 -1.10 -10.08
CA LEU A 198 5.31 -2.14 -10.54
C LEU A 198 5.94 -2.84 -9.34
N LYS A 199 6.00 -4.16 -9.36
CA LYS A 199 6.65 -4.97 -8.32
C LYS A 199 7.43 -6.13 -8.90
N LYS A 200 8.57 -6.46 -8.28
CA LYS A 200 9.38 -7.64 -8.61
C LYS A 200 10.15 -8.14 -7.40
N ILE A 201 10.53 -9.41 -7.42
CA ILE A 201 11.46 -10.00 -6.44
C ILE A 201 12.87 -9.47 -6.73
N ILE A 202 13.66 -9.27 -5.68
CA ILE A 202 15.06 -8.85 -5.75
C ILE A 202 15.92 -9.65 -4.78
N GLN A 203 17.21 -9.80 -5.10
CA GLN A 203 18.16 -10.51 -4.25
C GLN A 203 18.86 -9.61 -3.23
N LYS A 204 19.03 -8.33 -3.56
CA LYS A 204 19.73 -7.35 -2.70
C LYS A 204 18.86 -6.11 -2.52
N THR A 205 18.75 -5.67 -1.29
CA THR A 205 18.04 -4.43 -0.95
C THR A 205 18.87 -3.20 -1.32
N PHE A 206 18.19 -2.12 -1.65
CA PHE A 206 18.78 -0.80 -1.91
C PHE A 206 17.79 0.28 -1.47
N CYS A 207 18.28 1.48 -1.21
CA CYS A 207 17.46 2.64 -0.95
C CYS A 207 17.50 3.56 -2.17
N TYR A 208 16.34 3.94 -2.68
CA TYR A 208 16.23 4.87 -3.80
C TYR A 208 14.89 5.63 -3.74
N PRO A 209 14.88 6.96 -3.96
CA PRO A 209 13.66 7.76 -3.95
C PRO A 209 12.58 7.20 -4.89
N GLY A 210 11.34 7.15 -4.42
CA GLY A 210 10.19 6.62 -5.16
C GLY A 210 10.14 5.09 -5.29
N ILE A 211 11.10 4.35 -4.72
CA ILE A 211 11.09 2.88 -4.64
C ILE A 211 10.79 2.44 -3.21
N THR A 212 9.86 1.54 -3.07
CA THR A 212 9.53 0.90 -1.80
C THR A 212 10.10 -0.51 -1.74
N MET A 213 10.59 -0.89 -0.57
CA MET A 213 11.03 -2.24 -0.26
C MET A 213 10.02 -2.89 0.67
N HIS A 214 9.68 -4.13 0.35
CA HIS A 214 8.83 -4.97 1.19
C HIS A 214 9.45 -6.35 1.32
N ARG A 215 8.98 -7.09 2.30
CA ARG A 215 9.33 -8.49 2.49
C ARG A 215 8.07 -9.34 2.50
N VAL A 216 8.01 -10.35 1.63
CA VAL A 216 6.84 -11.23 1.48
C VAL A 216 7.33 -12.65 1.29
N ASN A 217 6.82 -13.60 2.07
CA ASN A 217 7.23 -15.02 2.06
C ASN A 217 8.75 -15.26 2.21
N GLY A 218 9.45 -14.32 2.84
CA GLY A 218 10.90 -14.39 2.96
C GLY A 218 11.67 -13.71 1.84
N ASP A 219 11.04 -13.43 0.71
CA ASP A 219 11.65 -12.75 -0.44
C ASP A 219 11.58 -11.22 -0.27
N TRP A 220 12.62 -10.56 -0.74
CA TRP A 220 12.61 -9.11 -0.89
C TRP A 220 11.89 -8.71 -2.19
N ILE A 221 10.99 -7.74 -2.07
CA ILE A 221 10.27 -7.16 -3.20
C ILE A 221 10.61 -5.68 -3.28
N CYS A 222 10.98 -5.22 -4.45
CA CYS A 222 11.02 -3.80 -4.75
C CYS A 222 9.86 -3.41 -5.66
N GLY A 223 9.41 -2.17 -5.54
CA GLY A 223 8.38 -1.63 -6.40
C GLY A 223 8.34 -0.12 -6.42
N GLY A 224 7.71 0.42 -7.43
CA GLY A 224 7.41 1.83 -7.56
C GLY A 224 5.96 2.05 -7.97
N SER A 225 5.41 3.18 -7.54
CA SER A 225 4.03 3.57 -7.85
C SER A 225 4.02 4.91 -8.56
N SER A 226 3.57 4.93 -9.81
CA SER A 226 3.34 6.17 -10.56
C SER A 226 2.03 6.83 -10.12
N ASN A 227 1.96 8.16 -10.22
CA ASN A 227 0.71 8.91 -10.09
C ASN A 227 -0.15 8.81 -11.36
N ALA A 228 0.41 8.33 -12.48
CA ALA A 228 -0.34 7.96 -13.67
C ALA A 228 -1.00 6.59 -13.50
N GLY A 229 -2.09 6.38 -14.21
CA GLY A 229 -2.80 5.10 -14.29
C GLY A 229 -4.12 5.23 -15.01
N CYS A 230 -4.94 4.20 -14.96
CA CYS A 230 -6.22 4.20 -15.67
C CYS A 230 -7.23 5.25 -15.15
N GLY A 231 -7.00 5.83 -13.97
CA GLY A 231 -7.83 6.92 -13.46
C GLY A 231 -7.91 8.17 -14.35
N ILE A 232 -6.92 8.38 -15.24
CA ILE A 232 -6.99 9.47 -16.23
C ILE A 232 -8.07 9.21 -17.28
N LEU A 233 -8.33 7.95 -17.62
CA LEU A 233 -9.29 7.58 -18.67
C LEU A 233 -10.71 7.98 -18.27
N SER A 234 -11.07 7.76 -17.00
CA SER A 234 -12.39 8.08 -16.45
C SER A 234 -12.70 9.59 -16.43
N LYS A 235 -11.68 10.44 -16.63
CA LYS A 235 -11.90 11.91 -16.80
C LYS A 235 -12.47 12.28 -18.17
N PHE A 236 -12.31 11.40 -19.15
CA PHE A 236 -12.64 11.68 -20.54
C PHE A 236 -13.69 10.73 -21.10
N PHE A 237 -13.78 9.52 -20.56
CA PHE A 237 -14.60 8.45 -21.10
C PHE A 237 -15.29 7.66 -19.99
N SER A 238 -16.50 7.21 -20.24
CA SER A 238 -17.18 6.17 -19.47
C SER A 238 -16.61 4.79 -19.80
N ASP A 239 -16.88 3.80 -18.96
CA ASP A 239 -16.41 2.42 -19.18
C ASP A 239 -16.97 1.83 -20.51
N SER A 240 -18.19 2.19 -20.89
CA SER A 240 -18.80 1.79 -22.16
C SER A 240 -18.07 2.39 -23.36
N GLU A 241 -17.74 3.68 -23.31
CA GLU A 241 -16.97 4.36 -24.36
C GLU A 241 -15.56 3.80 -24.48
N ILE A 242 -14.87 3.55 -23.35
CA ILE A 242 -13.55 2.91 -23.37
C ILE A 242 -13.62 1.55 -24.08
N LYS A 243 -14.63 0.74 -23.76
CA LYS A 243 -14.82 -0.58 -24.38
C LYS A 243 -15.06 -0.48 -25.89
N GLU A 244 -15.90 0.43 -26.33
CA GLU A 244 -16.22 0.64 -27.75
C GLU A 244 -15.02 1.21 -28.52
N LEU A 245 -14.39 2.27 -28.00
CA LEU A 245 -13.25 2.93 -28.65
C LEU A 245 -12.02 2.02 -28.71
N SER A 246 -11.83 1.15 -27.73
CA SER A 246 -10.73 0.19 -27.71
C SER A 246 -10.77 -0.79 -28.88
N GLN A 247 -11.94 -1.12 -29.40
CA GLN A 247 -12.09 -1.99 -30.59
C GLN A 247 -11.59 -1.33 -31.88
N GLN A 248 -11.49 0.00 -31.90
CA GLN A 248 -11.02 0.79 -33.05
C GLN A 248 -9.49 1.04 -33.01
N ILE A 249 -8.83 0.65 -31.90
CA ILE A 249 -7.40 0.87 -31.70
C ILE A 249 -6.58 -0.28 -32.29
N ASN A 250 -5.53 0.06 -33.03
CA ASN A 250 -4.51 -0.89 -33.39
C ASN A 250 -3.25 -0.66 -32.51
N PRO A 251 -3.02 -1.50 -31.47
CA PRO A 251 -1.94 -1.28 -30.51
C PRO A 251 -0.52 -1.44 -31.11
N ARG A 252 -0.41 -1.93 -32.36
CA ARG A 252 0.87 -2.05 -33.09
C ARG A 252 1.25 -0.75 -33.83
N LYS A 253 0.33 0.21 -33.95
CA LYS A 253 0.60 1.50 -34.60
C LYS A 253 0.88 2.56 -33.53
N LYS A 254 1.95 3.33 -33.72
CA LYS A 254 2.25 4.48 -32.86
C LYS A 254 1.33 5.65 -33.18
N THR A 255 0.91 6.37 -32.15
CA THR A 255 0.05 7.57 -32.31
C THR A 255 0.85 8.82 -32.63
N ASN A 256 2.13 8.88 -32.25
CA ASN A 256 3.00 10.05 -32.26
C ASN A 256 2.52 11.24 -31.38
N LEU A 257 1.59 10.98 -30.42
CA LEU A 257 1.04 12.03 -29.57
C LEU A 257 1.93 12.35 -28.36
N ASN A 258 2.86 11.47 -28.01
CA ASN A 258 3.84 11.65 -26.92
C ASN A 258 3.21 12.15 -25.59
N TYR A 259 2.09 11.58 -25.19
CA TYR A 259 1.38 11.98 -23.98
C TYR A 259 2.09 11.52 -22.71
N LEU A 260 1.96 12.35 -21.66
CA LEU A 260 2.27 12.05 -20.27
C LEU A 260 0.97 12.16 -19.45
N PRO A 261 0.17 11.08 -19.37
CA PRO A 261 -1.19 11.13 -18.86
C PRO A 261 -1.22 11.02 -17.31
N LEU A 262 -0.69 12.05 -16.63
CA LEU A 262 -0.81 12.18 -15.19
C LEU A 262 -2.21 12.67 -14.80
N ASN A 263 -2.72 12.17 -13.68
CA ASN A 263 -4.01 12.60 -13.12
C ASN A 263 -3.99 14.04 -12.61
N SER A 264 -2.85 14.49 -12.11
CA SER A 264 -2.56 15.82 -11.58
C SER A 264 -1.07 16.11 -11.73
N PRO A 265 -0.60 17.36 -11.59
CA PRO A 265 0.82 17.64 -11.49
C PRO A 265 1.50 16.85 -10.38
N GLY A 266 2.75 16.46 -10.63
CA GLY A 266 3.60 15.70 -9.72
C GLY A 266 3.67 14.20 -10.06
N GLU A 267 4.89 13.69 -10.06
CA GLU A 267 5.19 12.26 -10.25
C GLU A 267 6.25 11.82 -9.23
N ARG A 268 6.09 10.63 -8.68
CA ARG A 268 7.02 10.04 -7.71
C ARG A 268 7.82 8.87 -8.29
N PHE A 269 7.32 8.24 -9.35
CA PHE A 269 7.93 7.10 -10.03
C PHE A 269 7.33 6.93 -11.43
N PRO A 270 8.13 6.69 -12.48
CA PRO A 270 9.59 6.49 -12.51
C PRO A 270 10.42 7.77 -12.43
N THR A 271 9.80 8.91 -12.53
CA THR A 271 10.41 10.24 -12.42
C THR A 271 10.02 10.83 -11.07
N ASP A 272 11.00 11.18 -10.25
CA ASP A 272 10.75 11.87 -8.98
C ASP A 272 10.77 13.38 -9.23
N ASP A 273 9.61 13.93 -9.57
CA ASP A 273 9.43 15.36 -9.85
C ASP A 273 8.03 15.82 -9.38
N PRO A 274 7.93 16.51 -8.23
CA PRO A 274 6.67 16.98 -7.69
C PRO A 274 5.97 18.05 -8.53
N TYR A 275 6.68 18.64 -9.50
CA TYR A 275 6.17 19.70 -10.38
C TYR A 275 5.91 19.23 -11.82
N LEU A 276 6.14 17.95 -12.12
CA LEU A 276 5.96 17.38 -13.46
C LEU A 276 4.51 17.56 -13.93
N LYS A 277 4.32 18.27 -15.03
CA LYS A 277 2.97 18.58 -15.54
C LYS A 277 2.48 17.50 -16.50
N PRO A 278 1.18 17.15 -16.48
CA PRO A 278 0.60 16.27 -17.49
C PRO A 278 0.71 16.88 -18.90
N ILE A 279 0.95 16.02 -19.89
CA ILE A 279 0.97 16.37 -21.31
C ILE A 279 -0.08 15.51 -22.01
N ILE A 280 -1.22 16.13 -22.36
CA ILE A 280 -2.37 15.46 -23.01
C ILE A 280 -2.87 16.26 -24.22
N LYS A 281 -1.99 17.08 -24.79
CA LYS A 281 -2.25 17.90 -25.98
C LYS A 281 -1.22 17.57 -27.06
N PRO A 282 -1.57 17.76 -28.36
CA PRO A 282 -2.87 18.18 -28.89
C PRO A 282 -3.95 17.09 -28.73
N ARG A 283 -5.22 17.48 -28.52
CA ARG A 283 -6.33 16.55 -28.56
C ARG A 283 -6.76 16.32 -30.02
N PRO A 284 -6.67 15.09 -30.56
CA PRO A 284 -7.15 14.80 -31.92
C PRO A 284 -8.69 14.83 -31.97
N VAL A 285 -9.24 14.97 -33.18
CA VAL A 285 -10.69 14.94 -33.43
C VAL A 285 -11.27 13.54 -33.13
N SER A 286 -10.50 12.48 -33.44
CA SER A 286 -10.90 11.10 -33.18
C SER A 286 -10.69 10.76 -31.69
N ASP A 287 -11.77 10.40 -31.00
CA ASP A 287 -11.73 9.92 -29.63
C ASP A 287 -10.97 8.61 -29.49
N ALA A 288 -11.08 7.71 -30.47
CA ALA A 288 -10.30 6.46 -30.52
C ALA A 288 -8.79 6.75 -30.58
N LEU A 289 -8.37 7.75 -31.40
CA LEU A 289 -6.97 8.15 -31.45
C LEU A 289 -6.53 8.82 -30.15
N PHE A 290 -7.39 9.61 -29.50
CA PHE A 290 -7.09 10.21 -28.21
C PHE A 290 -6.92 9.17 -27.11
N LEU A 291 -7.85 8.21 -27.02
CA LEU A 291 -7.75 7.09 -26.09
C LEU A 291 -6.46 6.28 -26.34
N HIS A 292 -6.14 5.99 -27.62
CA HIS A 292 -4.91 5.30 -28.00
C HIS A 292 -3.67 6.05 -27.51
N GLY A 293 -3.61 7.38 -27.69
CA GLY A 293 -2.50 8.18 -27.18
C GLY A 293 -2.36 8.16 -25.67
N LEU A 294 -3.47 8.17 -24.92
CA LEU A 294 -3.44 8.04 -23.47
C LEU A 294 -2.90 6.66 -23.05
N LEU A 295 -3.38 5.58 -23.68
CA LEU A 295 -2.90 4.21 -23.40
C LEU A 295 -1.42 4.04 -23.77
N GLU A 296 -0.98 4.57 -24.90
CA GLU A 296 0.44 4.58 -25.30
C GLU A 296 1.30 5.34 -24.29
N GLY A 297 0.82 6.49 -23.78
CA GLY A 297 1.47 7.24 -22.74
C GLY A 297 1.61 6.46 -21.42
N LEU A 298 0.57 5.74 -20.99
CA LEU A 298 0.61 4.86 -19.82
C LEU A 298 1.62 3.72 -20.01
N ALA A 299 1.62 3.07 -21.17
CA ALA A 299 2.58 2.01 -21.50
C ALA A 299 4.03 2.53 -21.50
N ASN A 300 4.26 3.76 -21.96
CA ASN A 300 5.59 4.38 -21.93
C ASN A 300 6.06 4.67 -20.49
N ILE A 301 5.14 5.07 -19.59
CA ILE A 301 5.44 5.24 -18.16
C ILE A 301 5.81 3.91 -17.54
N GLU A 302 5.03 2.87 -17.80
CA GLU A 302 5.30 1.51 -17.35
C GLU A 302 6.68 1.02 -17.81
N LEU A 303 6.99 1.17 -19.10
CA LEU A 303 8.29 0.80 -19.66
C LEU A 303 9.45 1.53 -18.98
N LYS A 304 9.33 2.84 -18.79
CA LYS A 304 10.33 3.64 -18.05
C LYS A 304 10.49 3.15 -16.61
N GLY A 305 9.41 2.78 -15.97
CA GLY A 305 9.42 2.20 -14.62
C GLY A 305 10.21 0.90 -14.57
N TRP A 306 9.95 -0.02 -15.49
CA TRP A 306 10.70 -1.27 -15.59
C TRP A 306 12.18 -1.07 -15.94
N GLN A 307 12.50 -0.11 -16.80
CA GLN A 307 13.89 0.27 -17.09
C GLN A 307 14.61 0.80 -15.84
N LYS A 308 13.93 1.65 -15.05
CA LYS A 308 14.48 2.13 -13.78
C LYS A 308 14.73 1.00 -12.80
N LEU A 309 13.76 0.11 -12.60
CA LEU A 309 13.92 -1.07 -11.74
C LEU A 309 15.04 -2.00 -12.24
N LYS A 310 15.19 -2.19 -13.56
CA LYS A 310 16.31 -2.92 -14.14
C LYS A 310 17.65 -2.30 -13.76
N ASN A 311 17.80 -0.99 -13.91
CA ASN A 311 19.06 -0.29 -13.62
C ASN A 311 19.46 -0.42 -12.15
N LEU A 312 18.50 -0.46 -11.24
CA LEU A 312 18.71 -0.58 -9.79
C LEU A 312 18.92 -2.02 -9.32
N SER A 313 18.25 -2.99 -9.93
CA SER A 313 18.24 -4.40 -9.51
C SER A 313 19.01 -5.35 -10.42
N GLY A 314 19.56 -4.86 -11.54
CA GLY A 314 20.43 -5.61 -12.45
C GLY A 314 19.72 -6.41 -13.53
N TYR A 315 18.40 -6.62 -13.50
CA TYR A 315 17.70 -7.41 -14.53
C TYR A 315 16.30 -6.86 -14.87
N PHE A 316 15.89 -7.08 -16.12
CA PHE A 316 14.54 -6.78 -16.61
C PHE A 316 13.68 -8.05 -16.46
N PRO A 317 12.40 -7.94 -16.02
CA PRO A 317 11.51 -9.09 -15.98
C PRO A 317 11.39 -9.76 -17.35
N LYS A 318 11.37 -11.08 -17.38
CA LYS A 318 11.17 -11.85 -18.62
C LYS A 318 9.68 -12.08 -18.92
N LYS A 319 8.86 -11.95 -17.90
CA LYS A 319 7.40 -12.09 -17.95
C LYS A 319 6.76 -11.19 -16.91
#